data_4acf16c6d57beb991ced109027c9857b
#
_entry.id   4acf16c6d57beb991ced109027c9857b
#
_cell.length_a   1.000
_cell.length_b   1.000
_cell.length_c   1.000
_cell.angle_alpha   90.00
_cell.angle_beta   90.00
_cell.angle_gamma   90.00
#
_symmetry.space_group_name_H-M   'P 1'
#
loop_
_entity.id
_entity.type
_entity.pdbx_description
1 polymer ?
#
loop_
_entity_poly.entity_id
_entity_poly.type
_entity_poly.pdbx_seq_one_letter_code
_entity_poly.pdbx_strand_id
1 'polypeptide(L)'
;MLKHKHIIIRADVNKPPRTTDEVTEWLKKLIKRINMKVLIGPYATRVDVKGNEGVTGVAIIETSHVVIHTWDKIQPGLVQLDVYSCKNFKPTLVLNSLSEFEPLAVDYKYFDRENNFKLLHEEKYKVTNEQ
;
A
#
# COMPACT_ATOMS: atom_id res chain seq x y z
N MET A 1 -2.96 9.05 24.07
CA MET A 1 -4.08 8.28 23.50
C MET A 1 -3.69 7.73 22.14
N LEU A 2 -3.87 6.45 21.96
CA LEU A 2 -3.58 5.81 20.69
C LEU A 2 -4.62 6.20 19.63
N LYS A 3 -4.18 6.32 18.39
CA LYS A 3 -5.03 6.65 17.26
C LYS A 3 -4.97 5.49 16.28
N HIS A 4 -6.06 4.79 16.08
CA HIS A 4 -6.13 3.64 15.21
C HIS A 4 -6.67 4.07 13.83
N LYS A 5 -5.78 4.17 12.87
CA LYS A 5 -6.12 4.57 11.50
C LYS A 5 -5.74 3.47 10.52
N HIS A 6 -6.54 3.30 9.50
CA HIS A 6 -6.37 2.25 8.51
C HIS A 6 -6.71 2.79 7.13
N ILE A 7 -5.78 2.67 6.20
CA ILE A 7 -6.05 2.97 4.79
C ILE A 7 -5.93 1.68 3.98
N ILE A 8 -6.93 1.44 3.12
CA ILE A 8 -6.90 0.36 2.14
C ILE A 8 -6.98 0.99 0.76
N ILE A 9 -6.11 0.53 -0.14
CA ILE A 9 -5.95 1.11 -1.47
C ILE A 9 -5.96 0.01 -2.51
N ARG A 10 -6.66 0.27 -3.61
CA ARG A 10 -6.58 -0.50 -4.84
C ARG A 10 -6.14 0.45 -5.95
N ALA A 11 -5.11 0.08 -6.71
CA ALA A 11 -4.61 0.92 -7.79
C ALA A 11 -4.31 0.09 -9.04
N ASP A 12 -4.78 0.55 -10.19
CA ASP A 12 -4.33 0.06 -11.49
C ASP A 12 -3.07 0.84 -11.84
N VAL A 13 -2.00 0.14 -12.19
CA VAL A 13 -0.68 0.74 -12.37
C VAL A 13 0.00 0.25 -13.66
N ASN A 14 0.82 1.11 -14.26
CA ASN A 14 1.63 0.75 -15.42
C ASN A 14 2.87 -0.06 -15.05
N LYS A 15 3.44 0.21 -13.87
CA LYS A 15 4.71 -0.40 -13.43
C LYS A 15 4.56 -1.06 -12.07
N PRO A 16 3.84 -2.19 -11.97
CA PRO A 16 3.80 -2.91 -10.70
C PRO A 16 5.19 -3.43 -10.35
N PRO A 17 5.55 -3.45 -9.07
CA PRO A 17 6.81 -4.08 -8.66
C PRO A 17 6.71 -5.58 -8.95
N ARG A 18 7.80 -6.16 -9.48
CA ARG A 18 7.80 -7.54 -10.00
C ARG A 18 8.67 -8.48 -9.21
N THR A 19 9.58 -7.95 -8.40
CA THR A 19 10.52 -8.77 -7.64
C THR A 19 10.33 -8.56 -6.15
N THR A 20 10.75 -9.55 -5.38
CA THR A 20 10.72 -9.44 -3.92
C THR A 20 11.59 -8.29 -3.44
N ASP A 21 12.74 -8.03 -4.08
CA ASP A 21 13.60 -6.92 -3.70
C ASP A 21 12.94 -5.57 -3.95
N GLU A 22 12.27 -5.39 -5.08
CA GLU A 22 11.54 -4.15 -5.37
C GLU A 22 10.48 -3.88 -4.31
N VAL A 23 9.74 -4.92 -3.91
CA VAL A 23 8.67 -4.80 -2.90
C VAL A 23 9.25 -4.48 -1.53
N THR A 24 10.28 -5.19 -1.09
CA THR A 24 10.88 -4.94 0.23
C THR A 24 11.50 -3.54 0.31
N GLU A 25 12.18 -3.08 -0.73
CA GLU A 25 12.75 -1.74 -0.76
C GLU A 25 11.66 -0.67 -0.75
N TRP A 26 10.57 -0.89 -1.49
CA TRP A 26 9.45 0.04 -1.51
C TRP A 26 8.78 0.13 -0.13
N LEU A 27 8.58 -1.01 0.53
CA LEU A 27 8.00 -1.04 1.88
C LEU A 27 8.87 -0.27 2.88
N LYS A 28 10.20 -0.43 2.82
CA LYS A 28 11.11 0.31 3.69
C LYS A 28 10.96 1.83 3.49
N LYS A 29 10.90 2.26 2.23
CA LYS A 29 10.75 3.69 1.91
C LYS A 29 9.41 4.24 2.40
N LEU A 30 8.32 3.50 2.18
CA LEU A 30 7.00 3.91 2.65
C LEU A 30 6.96 4.05 4.16
N ILE A 31 7.43 3.04 4.88
CA ILE A 31 7.40 3.02 6.34
C ILE A 31 8.18 4.20 6.92
N LYS A 32 9.35 4.49 6.34
CA LYS A 32 10.15 5.65 6.74
C LYS A 32 9.42 6.96 6.46
N ARG A 33 8.78 7.06 5.30
CA ARG A 33 8.06 8.27 4.87
C ARG A 33 6.90 8.62 5.80
N ILE A 34 6.20 7.61 6.30
CA ILE A 34 5.11 7.82 7.26
C ILE A 34 5.59 7.87 8.72
N ASN A 35 6.91 7.93 8.92
CA ASN A 35 7.55 8.09 10.22
C ASN A 35 7.25 6.92 11.18
N MET A 36 7.35 5.72 10.67
CA MET A 36 7.17 4.48 11.44
C MET A 36 8.47 3.70 11.50
N LYS A 37 8.51 2.70 12.38
CA LYS A 37 9.69 1.83 12.54
C LYS A 37 9.31 0.38 12.33
N VAL A 38 10.16 -0.34 11.61
CA VAL A 38 10.00 -1.76 11.37
C VAL A 38 10.41 -2.55 12.62
N LEU A 39 9.56 -3.49 13.03
CA LEU A 39 9.92 -4.50 14.02
C LEU A 39 10.39 -5.78 13.35
N ILE A 40 9.63 -6.26 12.36
CA ILE A 40 9.91 -7.51 11.66
C ILE A 40 9.71 -7.28 10.17
N GLY A 41 10.69 -7.70 9.38
CA GLY A 41 10.64 -7.58 7.93
C GLY A 41 11.34 -6.33 7.42
N PRO A 42 10.93 -5.79 6.25
CA PRO A 42 9.90 -6.37 5.39
C PRO A 42 10.31 -7.71 4.80
N TYR A 43 9.33 -8.55 4.58
CA TYR A 43 9.48 -9.82 3.85
C TYR A 43 8.59 -9.80 2.63
N ALA A 44 9.03 -10.46 1.57
CA ALA A 44 8.23 -10.60 0.37
C ALA A 44 8.43 -11.97 -0.25
N THR A 45 7.37 -12.44 -0.91
CA THR A 45 7.41 -13.69 -1.64
C THR A 45 6.70 -13.53 -2.97
N ARG A 46 7.18 -14.24 -3.99
CA ARG A 46 6.50 -14.28 -5.27
C ARG A 46 5.50 -15.42 -5.30
N VAL A 47 4.31 -15.12 -5.81
CA VAL A 47 3.26 -16.12 -6.05
C VAL A 47 3.21 -16.39 -7.55
N ASP A 48 3.37 -17.66 -7.94
CA ASP A 48 3.36 -18.08 -9.35
C ASP A 48 2.18 -19.00 -9.68
N VAL A 49 1.08 -18.85 -8.97
CA VAL A 49 -0.15 -19.56 -9.28
C VAL A 49 -0.79 -18.93 -10.50
N LYS A 50 -1.09 -19.75 -11.51
CA LYS A 50 -1.67 -19.27 -12.77
C LYS A 50 -2.93 -18.44 -12.53
N GLY A 51 -2.95 -17.22 -13.07
CA GLY A 51 -4.03 -16.26 -12.89
C GLY A 51 -3.92 -15.42 -11.62
N ASN A 52 -2.93 -15.71 -10.77
CA ASN A 52 -2.72 -14.98 -9.52
C ASN A 52 -1.24 -14.65 -9.29
N GLU A 53 -0.50 -14.44 -10.39
CA GLU A 53 0.94 -14.18 -10.31
C GLU A 53 1.22 -12.77 -9.80
N GLY A 54 2.17 -12.66 -8.89
CA GLY A 54 2.59 -11.38 -8.36
C GLY A 54 3.44 -11.54 -7.11
N VAL A 55 3.63 -10.44 -6.41
CA VAL A 55 4.46 -10.41 -5.20
C VAL A 55 3.61 -9.94 -4.03
N THR A 56 3.75 -10.61 -2.90
CA THR A 56 3.16 -10.19 -1.63
C THR A 56 4.28 -9.80 -0.69
N GLY A 57 4.16 -8.62 -0.09
CA GLY A 57 5.12 -8.15 0.90
C GLY A 57 4.43 -7.70 2.18
N VAL A 58 5.12 -7.86 3.31
CA VAL A 58 4.59 -7.52 4.62
C VAL A 58 5.69 -7.01 5.54
N ALA A 59 5.35 -6.04 6.35
CA ALA A 59 6.20 -5.60 7.45
C ALA A 59 5.35 -5.44 8.70
N ILE A 60 5.85 -5.93 9.81
CA ILE A 60 5.29 -5.62 11.12
C ILE A 60 6.04 -4.38 11.62
N ILE A 61 5.29 -3.34 11.91
CA ILE A 61 5.84 -2.09 12.44
C ILE A 61 5.49 -1.97 13.93
N GLU A 62 6.18 -1.08 14.64
CA GLU A 62 5.93 -0.89 16.09
C GLU A 62 4.47 -0.59 16.39
N THR A 63 3.78 -0.02 15.45
CA THR A 63 2.42 0.49 15.63
C THR A 63 1.39 -0.26 14.79
N SER A 64 1.69 -1.37 14.17
CA SER A 64 0.79 -2.35 13.56
C SER A 64 1.38 -3.03 12.32
N HIS A 65 0.92 -2.74 11.09
CA HIS A 65 1.40 -3.46 9.91
C HIS A 65 1.26 -2.67 8.61
N VAL A 66 2.06 -3.08 7.62
CA VAL A 66 1.93 -2.65 6.22
C VAL A 66 2.00 -3.88 5.34
N VAL A 67 1.03 -4.05 4.45
CA VAL A 67 0.96 -5.19 3.53
C VAL A 67 0.70 -4.68 2.12
N ILE A 68 1.42 -5.23 1.15
CA ILE A 68 1.19 -4.95 -0.26
C ILE A 68 1.05 -6.26 -1.03
N HIS A 69 0.08 -6.30 -1.95
CA HIS A 69 -0.09 -7.36 -2.93
C HIS A 69 -0.01 -6.76 -4.31
N THR A 70 0.72 -7.40 -5.22
CA THR A 70 0.80 -6.97 -6.61
C THR A 70 0.39 -8.09 -7.54
N TRP A 71 -0.16 -7.72 -8.69
CA TRP A 71 -0.46 -8.63 -9.80
C TRP A 71 0.18 -8.05 -11.03
N ASP A 72 1.26 -8.68 -11.51
CA ASP A 72 2.14 -8.12 -12.53
C ASP A 72 2.00 -8.78 -13.91
N LYS A 73 1.11 -9.78 -14.05
CA LYS A 73 0.89 -10.47 -15.31
C LYS A 73 -0.41 -10.05 -16.01
N ILE A 74 -1.09 -9.06 -15.48
CA ILE A 74 -2.28 -8.46 -16.10
C ILE A 74 -1.95 -7.04 -16.55
N GLN A 75 -2.74 -6.51 -17.48
CA GLN A 75 -2.52 -5.17 -18.04
C GLN A 75 -3.83 -4.37 -17.95
N PRO A 76 -3.87 -3.28 -17.18
CA PRO A 76 -2.80 -2.76 -16.34
C PRO A 76 -2.50 -3.69 -15.14
N GLY A 77 -1.33 -3.51 -14.54
CA GLY A 77 -1.01 -4.19 -13.29
C GLY A 77 -1.91 -3.72 -12.16
N LEU A 78 -2.00 -4.53 -11.13
CA LEU A 78 -2.84 -4.22 -9.96
C LEU A 78 -1.99 -4.22 -8.71
N VAL A 79 -2.21 -3.23 -7.86
CA VAL A 79 -1.61 -3.14 -6.53
C VAL A 79 -2.73 -2.97 -5.51
N GLN A 80 -2.68 -3.76 -4.44
CA GLN A 80 -3.52 -3.54 -3.26
C GLN A 80 -2.62 -3.32 -2.06
N LEU A 81 -2.90 -2.26 -1.31
CA LEU A 81 -2.08 -1.82 -0.18
C LEU A 81 -2.94 -1.66 1.04
N ASP A 82 -2.43 -2.12 2.17
CA ASP A 82 -3.09 -2.09 3.47
C ASP A 82 -2.12 -1.50 4.48
N VAL A 83 -2.44 -0.33 5.03
CA VAL A 83 -1.63 0.31 6.07
C VAL A 83 -2.50 0.54 7.30
N TYR A 84 -2.18 -0.15 8.37
CA TYR A 84 -2.84 0.02 9.66
C TYR A 84 -1.82 0.43 10.72
N SER A 85 -2.16 1.48 11.48
CA SER A 85 -1.28 1.94 12.56
C SER A 85 -2.10 2.46 13.73
N CYS A 86 -1.60 2.21 14.94
CA CYS A 86 -2.12 2.83 16.16
C CYS A 86 -1.44 4.19 16.44
N LYS A 87 -0.66 4.69 15.50
CA LYS A 87 -0.06 6.01 15.49
C LYS A 87 -0.57 6.77 14.27
N ASN A 88 -0.82 8.06 14.43
CA ASN A 88 -1.34 8.87 13.33
C ASN A 88 -0.37 8.93 12.16
N PHE A 89 -0.89 8.89 10.94
CA PHE A 89 -0.11 9.08 9.71
C PHE A 89 -0.95 9.85 8.70
N LYS A 90 -0.28 10.45 7.72
CA LYS A 90 -0.95 11.22 6.66
C LYS A 90 -1.28 10.31 5.48
N PRO A 91 -2.57 10.11 5.17
CA PRO A 91 -2.96 9.30 4.01
C PRO A 91 -2.32 9.76 2.70
N THR A 92 -2.12 11.08 2.53
CA THR A 92 -1.52 11.63 1.31
C THR A 92 -0.09 11.13 1.09
N LEU A 93 0.68 10.89 2.16
CA LEU A 93 2.02 10.33 2.03
C LEU A 93 1.99 8.89 1.52
N VAL A 94 1.00 8.12 1.97
CA VAL A 94 0.81 6.75 1.49
C VAL A 94 0.42 6.75 0.02
N LEU A 95 -0.57 7.58 -0.35
CA LEU A 95 -1.03 7.70 -1.73
C LEU A 95 0.09 8.18 -2.67
N ASN A 96 0.89 9.15 -2.25
CA ASN A 96 2.00 9.66 -3.05
C ASN A 96 3.10 8.61 -3.25
N SER A 97 3.23 7.66 -2.34
CA SER A 97 4.20 6.57 -2.48
C SER A 97 3.90 5.63 -3.64
N LEU A 98 2.67 5.65 -4.17
CA LEU A 98 2.30 4.85 -5.33
C LEU A 98 2.89 5.40 -6.63
N SER A 99 3.43 6.63 -6.64
CA SER A 99 3.92 7.28 -7.87
C SER A 99 4.96 6.46 -8.62
N GLU A 100 5.80 5.71 -7.93
CA GLU A 100 6.81 4.84 -8.54
C GLU A 100 6.19 3.77 -9.46
N PHE A 101 4.94 3.39 -9.18
CA PHE A 101 4.24 2.35 -9.94
C PHE A 101 3.47 2.92 -11.12
N GLU A 102 3.52 4.23 -11.35
CA GLU A 102 2.79 4.93 -12.41
C GLU A 102 1.30 4.59 -12.38
N PRO A 103 0.59 5.01 -11.31
CA PRO A 103 -0.82 4.68 -11.18
C PRO A 103 -1.69 5.33 -12.25
N LEU A 104 -2.67 4.60 -12.74
CA LEU A 104 -3.66 5.05 -13.72
C LEU A 104 -4.99 5.38 -13.05
N ALA A 105 -5.38 4.59 -12.06
CA ALA A 105 -6.61 4.76 -11.32
C ALA A 105 -6.38 4.32 -9.88
N VAL A 106 -6.92 5.06 -8.94
CA VAL A 106 -6.76 4.78 -7.51
C VAL A 106 -8.13 4.82 -6.85
N ASP A 107 -8.39 3.83 -6.01
CA ASP A 107 -9.58 3.72 -5.20
C ASP A 107 -9.12 3.45 -3.77
N TYR A 108 -9.55 4.27 -2.81
CA TYR A 108 -9.13 4.06 -1.43
C TYR A 108 -10.21 4.42 -0.43
N LYS A 109 -10.08 3.82 0.75
CA LYS A 109 -10.88 4.16 1.93
C LYS A 109 -9.96 4.33 3.13
N TYR A 110 -10.24 5.35 3.91
CA TYR A 110 -9.49 5.68 5.13
C TYR A 110 -10.43 5.65 6.32
N PHE A 111 -10.12 4.78 7.29
CA PHE A 111 -10.99 4.47 8.42
C PHE A 111 -10.38 4.88 9.73
N ASP A 112 -11.26 5.26 10.65
CA ASP A 112 -10.99 5.32 12.08
C ASP A 112 -11.32 3.94 12.67
N ARG A 113 -10.34 3.25 13.23
CA ARG A 113 -10.55 1.97 13.91
C ARG A 113 -10.68 2.10 15.42
N GLU A 114 -10.66 3.33 15.93
CA GLU A 114 -10.84 3.62 17.35
C GLU A 114 -12.30 3.49 17.74
N ASN A 115 -13.20 3.92 16.87
CA ASN A 115 -14.63 4.01 17.14
C ASN A 115 -15.43 3.52 15.95
N ASN A 116 -16.02 2.32 16.04
CA ASN A 116 -17.02 1.81 15.11
C ASN A 116 -16.61 1.75 13.62
N PHE A 117 -15.31 1.71 13.32
CA PHE A 117 -14.82 1.66 11.94
C PHE A 117 -15.36 2.80 11.08
N LYS A 118 -15.44 4.00 11.65
CA LYS A 118 -15.96 5.14 10.94
C LYS A 118 -15.13 5.44 9.69
N LEU A 119 -15.80 5.52 8.55
CA LEU A 119 -15.16 5.97 7.32
C LEU A 119 -14.90 7.46 7.42
N LEU A 120 -13.61 7.86 7.34
CA LEU A 120 -13.20 9.25 7.42
C LEU A 120 -13.10 9.90 6.06
N HIS A 121 -12.63 9.15 5.08
CA HIS A 121 -12.48 9.66 3.71
C HIS A 121 -12.43 8.50 2.72
N GLU A 122 -13.02 8.71 1.54
CA GLU A 122 -12.89 7.79 0.43
C GLU A 122 -12.85 8.57 -0.87
N GLU A 123 -12.14 8.04 -1.84
CA GLU A 123 -12.03 8.67 -3.14
C GLU A 123 -11.70 7.62 -4.19
N LYS A 124 -12.22 7.84 -5.38
CA LYS A 124 -11.93 7.06 -6.56
C LYS A 124 -11.56 8.04 -7.65
N TYR A 125 -10.33 7.96 -8.15
CA TYR A 125 -9.85 8.93 -9.13
C TYR A 125 -8.97 8.30 -10.19
N LYS A 126 -8.94 8.94 -11.35
CA LYS A 126 -8.03 8.60 -12.45
C LYS A 126 -6.86 9.57 -12.43
N VAL A 127 -5.67 9.04 -12.67
CA VAL A 127 -4.47 9.87 -12.80
C VAL A 127 -4.29 10.17 -14.27
N THR A 128 -4.33 11.46 -14.61
CA THR A 128 -4.08 11.91 -15.98
C THR A 128 -2.62 12.35 -16.09
N ASN A 129 -1.91 11.74 -17.03
CA ASN A 129 -0.58 12.23 -17.41
C ASN A 129 -0.77 13.33 -18.45
N GLU A 130 -0.95 14.55 -17.99
CA GLU A 130 -0.89 15.69 -18.89
C GLU A 130 0.58 16.02 -19.14
N GLN A 131 0.92 16.03 -20.41
CA GLN A 131 2.24 16.49 -20.83
C GLN A 131 2.20 17.97 -21.10
#